data_a67b26cbf60f098059671c1e60f0f51a
#
_entry.id   a67b26cbf60f098059671c1e60f0f51a
#
_cell.length_a   1.000
_cell.length_b   1.000
_cell.length_c   1.000
_cell.angle_alpha   90.00
_cell.angle_beta   90.00
_cell.angle_gamma   90.00
#
_symmetry.space_group_name_H-M   'P 1'
#
loop_
_entity.id
_entity.type
_entity.pdbx_description
1 polymer ?
#
loop_
_entity_poly.entity_id
_entity_poly.type
_entity_poly.pdbx_seq_one_letter_code
_entity_poly.pdbx_strand_id
1 'polypeptide(L)'
;VKHEFKNSTVNYFTREFLPQVEFKLPDDVDDTVLLATSALKHASFQVENTVLSLLPLEATEGGPYSTWYVQILADTKKWTDIDPYVNANILHFFASIGINAHNTRTFVLTSIKEKATSPYYPYFLYLLYVASKYTYKSNDSEMK
;
A
#
# COMPACT_ATOMS: atom_id res chain seq x y z
N VAL A 1 18.50 -13.56 -0.32
CA VAL A 1 18.70 -12.16 -0.67
C VAL A 1 18.45 -11.36 0.60
N LYS A 2 19.48 -10.71 1.18
CA LYS A 2 19.31 -9.81 2.32
C LYS A 2 18.78 -8.49 1.78
N HIS A 3 17.48 -8.25 1.89
CA HIS A 3 16.93 -6.91 1.73
C HIS A 3 17.34 -6.09 2.95
N GLU A 4 18.30 -5.20 2.78
CA GLU A 4 18.58 -4.19 3.81
C GLU A 4 17.46 -3.15 3.76
N PHE A 5 16.59 -3.20 4.75
CA PHE A 5 15.58 -2.18 5.00
C PHE A 5 16.23 -0.86 5.42
N LYS A 6 16.75 -0.08 4.49
CA LYS A 6 17.02 1.34 4.73
C LYS A 6 15.69 2.06 4.59
N ASN A 7 15.13 2.54 5.64
CA ASN A 7 13.88 3.32 5.77
C ASN A 7 12.55 2.54 5.77
N SER A 8 12.54 1.22 5.94
CA SER A 8 11.30 0.42 6.04
C SER A 8 10.41 0.42 4.78
N THR A 9 10.92 0.90 3.65
CA THR A 9 10.23 0.91 2.36
C THR A 9 10.93 0.03 1.34
N VAL A 10 10.18 -0.54 0.40
CA VAL A 10 10.73 -1.43 -0.64
C VAL A 10 10.20 -1.07 -2.02
N ASN A 11 10.93 -1.53 -3.04
CA ASN A 11 10.57 -1.40 -4.44
C ASN A 11 10.54 -2.80 -5.07
N TYR A 12 9.65 -3.00 -6.05
CA TYR A 12 9.55 -4.23 -6.84
C TYR A 12 10.90 -4.63 -7.45
N PHE A 13 11.67 -3.66 -7.92
CA PHE A 13 13.01 -3.91 -8.46
C PHE A 13 14.04 -3.98 -7.34
N THR A 14 14.88 -5.03 -7.37
CA THR A 14 16.04 -5.09 -6.49
C THR A 14 17.01 -3.97 -6.83
N ARG A 15 17.82 -3.52 -5.87
CA ARG A 15 18.84 -2.48 -6.09
C ARG A 15 19.81 -2.81 -7.21
N GLU A 16 20.03 -4.08 -7.50
CA GLU A 16 20.88 -4.55 -8.59
C GLU A 16 20.26 -4.26 -9.97
N PHE A 17 18.93 -4.23 -10.07
CA PHE A 17 18.21 -3.93 -11.31
C PHE A 17 17.90 -2.44 -11.49
N LEU A 18 17.84 -1.64 -10.42
CA LEU A 18 17.54 -0.20 -10.51
C LEU A 18 18.46 0.58 -11.44
N PRO A 19 19.80 0.30 -11.53
CA PRO A 19 20.66 0.99 -12.47
C PRO A 19 20.39 0.67 -13.94
N GLN A 20 19.65 -0.41 -14.22
CA GLN A 20 19.35 -0.87 -15.58
C GLN A 20 18.00 -0.34 -16.10
N VAL A 21 17.23 0.32 -15.23
CA VAL A 21 15.92 0.91 -15.57
C VAL A 21 16.18 2.36 -16.00
N GLU A 22 15.69 2.75 -17.17
CA GLU A 22 15.87 4.11 -17.73
C GLU A 22 15.26 5.22 -16.86
N PHE A 23 14.41 4.88 -15.92
CA PHE A 23 13.76 5.81 -14.99
C PHE A 23 13.84 5.31 -13.56
N LYS A 24 14.06 6.23 -12.63
CA LYS A 24 14.03 5.92 -11.19
C LYS A 24 12.58 5.82 -10.76
N LEU A 25 12.15 4.60 -10.41
CA LEU A 25 10.88 4.38 -9.72
C LEU A 25 11.05 4.71 -8.23
N PRO A 26 10.11 5.46 -7.63
CA PRO A 26 10.02 5.56 -6.18
C PRO A 26 9.81 4.20 -5.52
N ASP A 27 10.04 4.11 -4.21
CA ASP A 27 9.63 2.93 -3.46
C ASP A 27 8.11 2.80 -3.52
N ASP A 28 7.64 1.56 -3.60
CA ASP A 28 6.24 1.22 -3.79
C ASP A 28 5.56 0.94 -2.44
N VAL A 29 4.42 1.59 -2.22
CA VAL A 29 3.62 1.38 -1.00
C VAL A 29 3.03 -0.01 -0.98
N ASP A 30 2.58 -0.53 -2.13
CA ASP A 30 1.98 -1.85 -2.24
C ASP A 30 2.96 -2.95 -1.83
N ASP A 31 4.14 -2.96 -2.43
CA ASP A 31 5.20 -3.91 -2.09
C ASP A 31 5.62 -3.80 -0.62
N THR A 32 5.68 -2.56 -0.11
CA THR A 32 6.05 -2.30 1.29
C THR A 32 5.03 -2.91 2.26
N VAL A 33 3.74 -2.67 2.07
CA VAL A 33 2.71 -3.19 3.00
C VAL A 33 2.47 -4.69 2.83
N LEU A 34 2.64 -5.25 1.64
CA LEU A 34 2.58 -6.69 1.41
C LEU A 34 3.71 -7.41 2.13
N LEU A 35 4.93 -6.88 2.02
CA LEU A 35 6.08 -7.42 2.75
C LEU A 35 5.90 -7.28 4.26
N ALA A 36 5.46 -6.11 4.74
CA ALA A 36 5.15 -5.86 6.14
C ALA A 36 4.12 -6.85 6.68
N THR A 37 3.01 -7.03 5.95
CA THR A 37 1.97 -8.00 6.33
C THR A 37 2.51 -9.42 6.45
N SER A 38 3.38 -9.81 5.53
CA SER A 38 4.03 -11.13 5.54
C SER A 38 5.02 -11.27 6.71
N ALA A 39 5.67 -10.17 7.09
CA ALA A 39 6.67 -10.11 8.14
C ALA A 39 6.08 -10.04 9.57
N LEU A 40 4.78 -9.81 9.74
CA LEU A 40 4.12 -9.70 11.06
C LEU A 40 4.33 -10.93 11.97
N LYS A 41 4.67 -12.07 11.39
CA LYS A 41 4.96 -13.32 12.13
C LYS A 41 6.38 -13.37 12.72
N HIS A 42 7.25 -12.44 12.33
CA HIS A 42 8.65 -12.41 12.75
C HIS A 42 8.83 -11.42 13.91
N ALA A 43 9.35 -11.90 15.04
CA ALA A 43 9.52 -11.08 16.25
C ALA A 43 10.47 -9.87 16.06
N SER A 44 11.34 -9.89 15.07
CA SER A 44 12.27 -8.81 14.77
C SER A 44 11.65 -7.72 13.86
N PHE A 45 10.43 -7.90 13.36
CA PHE A 45 9.78 -6.93 12.50
C PHE A 45 9.20 -5.78 13.34
N GLN A 46 9.61 -4.55 13.00
CA GLN A 46 9.14 -3.32 13.66
C GLN A 46 7.99 -2.72 12.85
N VAL A 47 6.78 -3.10 13.19
CA VAL A 47 5.55 -2.67 12.51
C VAL A 47 5.36 -1.15 12.54
N GLU A 48 5.80 -0.51 13.61
CA GLU A 48 5.72 0.94 13.82
C GLU A 48 6.42 1.72 12.72
N ASN A 49 7.56 1.22 12.24
CA ASN A 49 8.31 1.88 11.18
C ASN A 49 7.51 1.91 9.86
N THR A 50 6.78 0.84 9.54
CA THR A 50 5.91 0.81 8.36
C THR A 50 4.74 1.76 8.54
N VAL A 51 4.08 1.78 9.71
CA VAL A 51 2.99 2.73 9.99
C VAL A 51 3.47 4.17 9.86
N LEU A 52 4.60 4.52 10.49
CA LEU A 52 5.17 5.86 10.43
C LEU A 52 5.54 6.28 9.00
N SER A 53 5.98 5.34 8.16
CA SER A 53 6.31 5.63 6.77
C SER A 53 5.07 5.96 5.90
N LEU A 54 3.88 5.51 6.30
CA LEU A 54 2.64 5.79 5.59
C LEU A 54 2.06 7.17 5.92
N LEU A 55 2.31 7.72 7.12
CA LEU A 55 1.70 8.98 7.55
C LEU A 55 1.93 10.16 6.57
N PRO A 56 3.12 10.37 5.99
CA PRO A 56 3.34 11.45 5.03
C PRO A 56 2.59 11.28 3.69
N LEU A 57 2.03 10.09 3.44
CA LEU A 57 1.35 9.73 2.20
C LEU A 57 -0.17 9.90 2.29
N GLU A 58 -0.69 10.27 3.45
CA GLU A 58 -2.12 10.50 3.64
C GLU A 58 -2.62 11.68 2.79
N ALA A 59 -3.64 11.44 1.97
CA ALA A 59 -4.33 12.52 1.25
C ALA A 59 -5.24 13.32 2.20
N THR A 60 -5.80 12.64 3.20
CA THR A 60 -6.54 13.21 4.34
C THR A 60 -6.20 12.39 5.58
N GLU A 61 -6.45 12.91 6.78
CA GLU A 61 -6.22 12.17 8.03
C GLU A 61 -6.89 10.78 7.99
N GLY A 62 -6.08 9.74 8.18
CA GLY A 62 -6.54 8.35 8.11
C GLY A 62 -6.74 7.80 6.68
N GLY A 63 -6.13 8.43 5.68
CA GLY A 63 -6.13 8.00 4.28
C GLY A 63 -7.27 8.60 3.42
N PRO A 64 -7.39 8.24 2.13
CA PRO A 64 -6.54 7.26 1.45
C PRO A 64 -5.09 7.73 1.27
N TYR A 65 -4.22 6.82 0.87
CA TYR A 65 -2.79 7.00 0.77
C TYR A 65 -2.32 7.05 -0.67
N SER A 66 -1.28 7.85 -0.93
CA SER A 66 -0.58 7.85 -2.23
C SER A 66 0.06 6.50 -2.52
N THR A 67 0.14 6.14 -3.80
CA THR A 67 0.69 4.86 -4.28
C THR A 67 2.19 4.75 -4.06
N TRP A 68 2.91 5.88 -4.05
CA TRP A 68 4.36 5.94 -4.11
C TRP A 68 4.96 6.71 -2.95
N TYR A 69 6.10 6.24 -2.44
CA TYR A 69 6.93 6.99 -1.52
C TYR A 69 7.72 8.06 -2.30
N VAL A 70 7.09 9.18 -2.55
CA VAL A 70 7.74 10.31 -3.22
C VAL A 70 8.58 11.06 -2.19
N GLN A 71 9.88 10.75 -2.13
CA GLN A 71 10.81 11.70 -1.52
C GLN A 71 10.81 12.96 -2.41
N ILE A 72 10.82 14.14 -1.76
CA ILE A 72 10.78 15.47 -2.39
C ILE A 72 11.90 15.58 -3.45
N LEU A 73 11.67 15.01 -4.60
CA LEU A 73 12.49 15.14 -5.80
C LEU A 73 11.74 16.07 -6.75
N ALA A 74 12.47 16.86 -7.50
CA ALA A 74 12.02 18.00 -8.29
C ALA A 74 10.87 17.74 -9.31
N ASP A 75 10.37 16.53 -9.46
CA ASP A 75 9.26 16.17 -10.36
C ASP A 75 8.21 15.29 -9.66
N THR A 76 7.64 15.81 -8.57
CA THR A 76 6.68 15.10 -7.71
C THR A 76 5.30 14.92 -8.36
N LYS A 77 4.94 15.71 -9.37
CA LYS A 77 3.60 15.67 -9.99
C LYS A 77 3.24 14.34 -10.67
N LYS A 78 4.24 13.56 -11.03
CA LYS A 78 4.07 12.29 -11.74
C LYS A 78 3.64 11.12 -10.85
N TRP A 79 3.83 11.24 -9.53
CA TRP A 79 3.72 10.12 -8.59
C TRP A 79 2.77 10.41 -7.44
N THR A 80 1.69 11.15 -7.69
CA THR A 80 0.71 11.59 -6.66
C THR A 80 -0.63 10.87 -6.76
N ASP A 81 -0.69 9.80 -7.55
CA ASP A 81 -1.91 9.03 -7.71
C ASP A 81 -2.28 8.26 -6.43
N ILE A 82 -3.58 8.04 -6.28
CA ILE A 82 -4.17 7.28 -5.18
C ILE A 82 -4.85 6.07 -5.80
N ASP A 83 -4.18 4.92 -5.72
CA ASP A 83 -4.66 3.69 -6.34
C ASP A 83 -5.54 2.88 -5.37
N PRO A 84 -6.74 2.42 -5.79
CA PRO A 84 -7.64 1.67 -4.92
C PRO A 84 -7.11 0.29 -4.52
N TYR A 85 -6.26 -0.33 -5.32
CA TYR A 85 -5.69 -1.65 -5.03
C TYR A 85 -4.61 -1.54 -3.97
N VAL A 86 -3.74 -0.53 -4.10
CA VAL A 86 -2.73 -0.20 -3.09
C VAL A 86 -3.40 0.10 -1.76
N ASN A 87 -4.45 0.93 -1.78
CA ASN A 87 -5.21 1.27 -0.56
C ASN A 87 -5.95 0.07 0.04
N ALA A 88 -6.38 -0.90 -0.76
CA ALA A 88 -6.95 -2.15 -0.25
C ALA A 88 -5.88 -3.00 0.46
N ASN A 89 -4.63 -3.05 -0.03
CA ASN A 89 -3.53 -3.72 0.65
C ASN A 89 -3.12 -3.00 1.95
N ILE A 90 -3.10 -1.66 1.97
CA ILE A 90 -2.92 -0.88 3.21
C ILE A 90 -4.02 -1.20 4.23
N LEU A 91 -5.28 -1.23 3.79
CA LEU A 91 -6.41 -1.55 4.64
C LEU A 91 -6.29 -2.95 5.25
N HIS A 92 -5.86 -3.95 4.46
CA HIS A 92 -5.58 -5.29 4.97
C HIS A 92 -4.42 -5.32 5.97
N PHE A 93 -3.35 -4.59 5.73
CA PHE A 93 -2.23 -4.45 6.67
C PHE A 93 -2.71 -3.85 7.99
N PHE A 94 -3.42 -2.73 7.95
CA PHE A 94 -3.95 -2.09 9.15
C PHE A 94 -4.91 -2.99 9.95
N ALA A 95 -5.81 -3.70 9.27
CA ALA A 95 -6.67 -4.69 9.94
C ALA A 95 -5.84 -5.80 10.61
N SER A 96 -4.72 -6.17 10.01
CA SER A 96 -3.83 -7.21 10.55
C SER A 96 -3.11 -6.80 11.83
N ILE A 97 -2.99 -5.50 12.09
CA ILE A 97 -2.37 -4.92 13.29
C ILE A 97 -3.37 -4.19 14.20
N GLY A 98 -4.68 -4.31 13.91
CA GLY A 98 -5.74 -3.75 14.74
C GLY A 98 -5.99 -2.24 14.58
N ILE A 99 -5.48 -1.63 13.52
CA ILE A 99 -5.74 -0.21 13.19
C ILE A 99 -7.03 -0.09 12.38
N ASN A 100 -7.91 0.81 12.79
CA ASN A 100 -9.11 1.15 12.05
C ASN A 100 -8.86 2.37 11.15
N ALA A 101 -8.77 2.13 9.84
CA ALA A 101 -8.55 3.16 8.82
C ALA A 101 -9.86 3.50 8.09
N HIS A 102 -10.76 4.22 8.75
CA HIS A 102 -12.13 4.48 8.27
C HIS A 102 -12.15 5.17 6.89
N ASN A 103 -11.33 6.18 6.67
CA ASN A 103 -11.32 6.91 5.40
C ASN A 103 -10.75 6.05 4.25
N THR A 104 -9.72 5.28 4.51
CA THR A 104 -9.20 4.30 3.54
C THR A 104 -10.26 3.24 3.21
N ARG A 105 -10.97 2.75 4.23
CA ARG A 105 -12.08 1.80 4.04
C ARG A 105 -13.17 2.37 3.15
N THR A 106 -13.61 3.60 3.44
CA THR A 106 -14.64 4.29 2.66
C THR A 106 -14.21 4.46 1.21
N PHE A 107 -12.97 4.86 0.98
CA PHE A 107 -12.40 4.99 -0.37
C PHE A 107 -12.42 3.65 -1.13
N VAL A 108 -11.92 2.58 -0.52
CA VAL A 108 -11.90 1.24 -1.15
C VAL A 108 -13.31 0.75 -1.45
N LEU A 109 -14.25 0.89 -0.51
CA LEU A 109 -15.65 0.50 -0.71
C LEU A 109 -16.32 1.28 -1.85
N THR A 110 -16.08 2.58 -1.94
CA THR A 110 -16.56 3.42 -3.05
C THR A 110 -15.96 2.96 -4.36
N SER A 111 -14.66 2.71 -4.40
CA SER A 111 -13.95 2.21 -5.59
C SER A 111 -14.50 0.86 -6.08
N ILE A 112 -14.90 -0.03 -5.16
CA ILE A 112 -15.55 -1.30 -5.52
C ILE A 112 -16.93 -1.03 -6.14
N LYS A 113 -17.76 -0.18 -5.53
CA LYS A 113 -19.10 0.16 -6.03
C LYS A 113 -19.06 0.80 -7.42
N GLU A 114 -18.06 1.62 -7.66
CA GLU A 114 -17.84 2.32 -8.93
C GLU A 114 -17.08 1.48 -9.97
N LYS A 115 -16.64 0.27 -9.61
CA LYS A 115 -15.79 -0.60 -10.44
C LYS A 115 -14.54 0.14 -10.93
N ALA A 116 -13.90 0.86 -10.01
CA ALA A 116 -12.71 1.63 -10.32
C ALA A 116 -11.61 0.74 -10.91
N THR A 117 -10.86 1.32 -11.85
CA THR A 117 -9.72 0.67 -12.50
C THR A 117 -8.42 1.26 -11.95
N SER A 118 -7.36 0.48 -12.09
CA SER A 118 -6.00 0.90 -11.75
C SER A 118 -5.15 0.97 -13.01
N PRO A 119 -4.24 1.93 -13.15
CA PRO A 119 -3.26 1.92 -14.22
C PRO A 119 -2.24 0.79 -14.07
N TYR A 120 -2.11 0.23 -12.87
CA TYR A 120 -1.13 -0.83 -12.54
C TYR A 120 -1.73 -2.22 -12.56
N TYR A 121 -3.03 -2.33 -12.25
CA TYR A 121 -3.75 -3.60 -12.11
C TYR A 121 -4.97 -3.63 -13.05
N PRO A 122 -4.88 -4.31 -14.20
CA PRO A 122 -5.91 -4.21 -15.24
C PRO A 122 -7.22 -4.94 -14.94
N TYR A 123 -7.23 -5.79 -13.90
CA TYR A 123 -8.38 -6.64 -13.62
C TYR A 123 -9.09 -6.23 -12.33
N PHE A 124 -10.34 -5.78 -12.43
CA PHE A 124 -11.19 -5.44 -11.30
C PHE A 124 -11.30 -6.56 -10.25
N LEU A 125 -11.25 -7.82 -10.68
CA LEU A 125 -11.24 -8.99 -9.79
C LEU A 125 -10.08 -8.98 -8.79
N TYR A 126 -8.96 -8.34 -9.12
CA TYR A 126 -7.84 -8.21 -8.20
C TYR A 126 -8.20 -7.30 -7.02
N LEU A 127 -8.91 -6.17 -7.27
CA LEU A 127 -9.41 -5.32 -6.19
C LEU A 127 -10.33 -6.10 -5.24
N LEU A 128 -11.26 -6.86 -5.80
CA LEU A 128 -12.16 -7.70 -4.99
C LEU A 128 -11.39 -8.75 -4.17
N TYR A 129 -10.38 -9.36 -4.78
CA TYR A 129 -9.53 -10.33 -4.07
C TYR A 129 -8.79 -9.69 -2.88
N VAL A 130 -8.18 -8.52 -3.07
CA VAL A 130 -7.46 -7.83 -2.00
C VAL A 130 -8.42 -7.35 -0.91
N ALA A 131 -9.57 -6.78 -1.30
CA ALA A 131 -10.61 -6.35 -0.37
C ALA A 131 -11.17 -7.52 0.44
N SER A 132 -11.29 -8.71 -0.15
CA SER A 132 -11.74 -9.91 0.57
C SER A 132 -10.79 -10.33 1.71
N LYS A 133 -9.49 -10.10 1.56
CA LYS A 133 -8.51 -10.35 2.65
C LYS A 133 -8.78 -9.44 3.84
N TYR A 134 -9.05 -8.15 3.58
CA TYR A 134 -9.45 -7.21 4.63
C TYR A 134 -10.75 -7.66 5.29
N THR A 135 -11.79 -7.97 4.52
CA THR A 135 -13.11 -8.40 5.01
C THR A 135 -12.98 -9.63 5.93
N TYR A 136 -12.20 -10.61 5.51
CA TYR A 136 -11.92 -11.81 6.33
C TYR A 136 -11.24 -11.46 7.65
N LYS A 137 -10.29 -10.52 7.63
CA LYS A 137 -9.49 -10.15 8.80
C LYS A 137 -10.26 -9.25 9.77
N SER A 138 -11.00 -8.28 9.26
CA SER A 138 -11.74 -7.27 10.05
C SER A 138 -13.14 -7.71 10.45
N ASN A 139 -13.68 -8.77 9.84
CA ASN A 139 -15.09 -9.18 9.93
C ASN A 139 -16.09 -8.10 9.47
N ASP A 140 -15.70 -7.27 8.53
CA ASP A 140 -16.50 -6.17 8.00
C ASP A 140 -17.69 -6.69 7.17
N SER A 141 -18.91 -6.47 7.63
CA SER A 141 -20.12 -6.98 6.99
C SER A 141 -20.55 -6.20 5.73
N GLU A 142 -20.16 -4.93 5.61
CA GLU A 142 -20.51 -4.12 4.43
C GLU A 142 -19.64 -4.45 3.21
N MET A 143 -18.48 -5.06 3.42
CA MET A 143 -17.57 -5.47 2.35
C MET A 143 -17.73 -6.96 1.98
N LYS A 144 -18.66 -7.67 2.61
CA LYS A 144 -19.05 -9.04 2.25
C LYS A 144 -20.03 -9.03 1.10
#